data_e9073330f39e9efbd960c7623b288d2a
#
_entry.id   e9073330f39e9efbd960c7623b288d2a
#
_cell.length_a   1.000
_cell.length_b   1.000
_cell.length_c   1.000
_cell.angle_alpha   90.00
_cell.angle_beta   90.00
_cell.angle_gamma   90.00
#
_symmetry.space_group_name_H-M   'P 1'
#
loop_
_entity.id
_entity.type
_entity.pdbx_description
1 polymer ?
#
loop_
_entity_poly.entity_id
_entity_poly.type
_entity_poly.pdbx_seq_one_letter_code
_entity_poly.pdbx_strand_id
1 'polypeptide(L)'
;MIILGGSASGPLADKVAKELGSEPGRLEIKKFPDGEKYVRILSDVKGEDAVVVQSLYRNPDEYILELMLLTDTLRDLGARSITGVAPYLAYARQDARFKPGEAISSSSLARFFEAAGMTSFLTVDTHLHRLEDVSKVFKIPARNLSAMPLLGKYALENLRLKNPVVIGPDEEAEPWAASVAKELDAEHTVFHKKRVTSSKVEIDTGHIELKGRDAVFADD
;
A
#
# COMPACT_ATOMS: atom_id res chain seq x y z
N MET A 1 19.09 13.47 -0.02
CA MET A 1 17.98 12.53 -0.29
C MET A 1 17.13 13.10 -1.41
N ILE A 2 16.71 12.28 -2.35
CA ILE A 2 15.87 12.68 -3.48
C ILE A 2 14.61 11.83 -3.53
N ILE A 3 13.44 12.45 -3.80
CA ILE A 3 12.15 11.76 -3.83
C ILE A 3 11.57 11.82 -5.23
N LEU A 4 11.38 10.67 -5.85
CA LEU A 4 10.92 10.51 -7.21
C LEU A 4 9.51 9.91 -7.22
N GLY A 5 8.61 10.51 -7.97
CA GLY A 5 7.25 10.00 -8.15
C GLY A 5 7.10 9.23 -9.45
N GLY A 6 6.78 7.94 -9.37
CA GLY A 6 6.36 7.20 -10.53
C GLY A 6 5.04 7.70 -11.12
N SER A 7 4.65 7.16 -12.28
CA SER A 7 3.50 7.67 -13.06
C SER A 7 2.16 7.62 -12.31
N ALA A 8 2.01 6.71 -11.34
CA ALA A 8 0.80 6.61 -10.50
C ALA A 8 0.87 7.45 -9.21
N SER A 9 1.98 8.08 -8.87
CA SER A 9 2.18 8.66 -7.54
C SER A 9 2.92 10.00 -7.53
N GLY A 10 3.07 10.68 -8.66
CA GLY A 10 3.76 11.98 -8.75
C GLY A 10 3.27 12.99 -7.71
N PRO A 11 1.96 13.30 -7.65
CA PRO A 11 1.44 14.26 -6.67
C PRO A 11 1.67 13.86 -5.20
N LEU A 12 1.70 12.57 -4.88
CA LEU A 12 2.01 12.10 -3.53
C LEU A 12 3.50 12.26 -3.22
N ALA A 13 4.37 11.92 -4.17
CA ALA A 13 5.81 12.10 -4.03
C ALA A 13 6.18 13.57 -3.80
N ASP A 14 5.55 14.50 -4.52
CA ASP A 14 5.75 15.95 -4.35
C ASP A 14 5.36 16.40 -2.94
N LYS A 15 4.23 15.92 -2.41
CA LYS A 15 3.81 16.21 -1.04
C LYS A 15 4.78 15.64 -0.02
N VAL A 16 5.24 14.39 -0.20
CA VAL A 16 6.23 13.75 0.68
C VAL A 16 7.55 14.52 0.65
N ALA A 17 8.02 14.93 -0.51
CA ALA A 17 9.22 15.75 -0.64
C ALA A 17 9.10 17.06 0.13
N LYS A 18 7.99 17.75 -0.01
CA LYS A 18 7.70 19.01 0.71
C LYS A 18 7.69 18.80 2.22
N GLU A 19 7.01 17.77 2.73
CA GLU A 19 6.95 17.48 4.17
C GLU A 19 8.33 17.14 4.77
N LEU A 20 9.19 16.52 3.97
CA LEU A 20 10.56 16.17 4.37
C LEU A 20 11.57 17.29 4.10
N GLY A 21 11.15 18.45 3.60
CA GLY A 21 12.03 19.56 3.27
C GLY A 21 13.02 19.26 2.14
N SER A 22 12.64 18.35 1.23
CA SER A 22 13.45 17.93 0.07
C SER A 22 12.86 18.49 -1.22
N GLU A 23 13.72 18.74 -2.21
CA GLU A 23 13.25 19.03 -3.58
C GLU A 23 12.77 17.75 -4.26
N PRO A 24 11.62 17.79 -4.96
CA PRO A 24 11.17 16.66 -5.77
C PRO A 24 12.19 16.31 -6.86
N GLY A 25 12.48 15.04 -6.99
CA GLY A 25 13.31 14.54 -8.07
C GLY A 25 12.59 14.61 -9.41
N ARG A 26 13.32 14.94 -10.46
CA ARG A 26 12.79 15.04 -11.82
C ARG A 26 13.04 13.78 -12.60
N LEU A 27 12.01 13.30 -13.28
CA LEU A 27 12.08 12.15 -14.18
C LEU A 27 11.11 12.30 -15.35
N GLU A 28 11.35 11.54 -16.40
CA GLU A 28 10.47 11.45 -17.56
C GLU A 28 10.02 9.99 -17.70
N ILE A 29 8.71 9.77 -17.71
CA ILE A 29 8.09 8.47 -17.96
C ILE A 29 7.12 8.60 -19.11
N LYS A 30 7.24 7.72 -20.09
CA LYS A 30 6.32 7.64 -21.23
C LYS A 30 6.19 6.22 -21.76
N LYS A 31 5.27 6.00 -22.66
CA LYS A 31 5.18 4.76 -23.44
C LYS A 31 5.57 5.03 -24.89
N PHE A 32 6.24 4.06 -25.48
CA PHE A 32 6.43 4.00 -26.92
C PHE A 32 5.10 3.57 -27.61
N PRO A 33 4.96 3.76 -28.93
CA PRO A 33 3.75 3.39 -29.65
C PRO A 33 3.37 1.90 -29.56
N ASP A 34 4.34 1.03 -29.36
CA ASP A 34 4.21 -0.42 -29.15
C ASP A 34 3.83 -0.79 -27.71
N GLY A 35 3.78 0.20 -26.80
CA GLY A 35 3.39 0.02 -25.40
C GLY A 35 4.55 -0.16 -24.42
N GLU A 36 5.80 -0.24 -24.90
CA GLU A 36 6.97 -0.34 -24.03
C GLU A 36 7.14 0.91 -23.15
N LYS A 37 7.58 0.69 -21.91
CA LYS A 37 7.86 1.78 -20.96
C LYS A 37 9.21 2.41 -21.24
N TYR A 38 9.22 3.73 -21.20
CA TYR A 38 10.44 4.54 -21.19
C TYR A 38 10.52 5.25 -19.84
N VAL A 39 11.67 5.15 -19.19
CA VAL A 39 11.99 5.90 -17.96
C VAL A 39 13.32 6.62 -18.14
N ARG A 40 13.40 7.85 -17.63
CA ARG A 40 14.63 8.65 -17.61
C ARG A 40 14.67 9.47 -16.33
N ILE A 41 15.72 9.32 -15.56
CA ILE A 41 15.99 10.14 -14.38
C ILE A 41 16.75 11.38 -14.83
N LEU A 42 16.22 12.55 -14.49
CA LEU A 42 16.76 13.86 -14.91
C LEU A 42 17.55 14.56 -13.78
N SER A 43 17.34 14.12 -12.54
CA SER A 43 18.08 14.62 -11.38
C SER A 43 19.42 13.89 -11.23
N ASP A 44 20.43 14.57 -10.68
CA ASP A 44 21.65 13.89 -10.25
C ASP A 44 21.36 13.10 -8.97
N VAL A 45 21.61 11.80 -9.02
CA VAL A 45 21.31 10.85 -7.94
C VAL A 45 22.56 10.17 -7.40
N LYS A 46 23.73 10.50 -7.93
CA LYS A 46 24.99 9.85 -7.55
C LYS A 46 25.31 10.12 -6.06
N GLY A 47 25.44 9.05 -5.30
CA GLY A 47 25.71 9.14 -3.86
C GLY A 47 24.52 9.59 -2.99
N GLU A 48 23.34 9.81 -3.58
CA GLU A 48 22.13 10.20 -2.88
C GLU A 48 21.34 8.99 -2.35
N ASP A 49 20.60 9.21 -1.28
CA ASP A 49 19.52 8.30 -0.88
C ASP A 49 18.29 8.63 -1.73
N ALA A 50 17.86 7.68 -2.54
CA ALA A 50 16.73 7.82 -3.43
C ALA A 50 15.46 7.13 -2.87
N VAL A 51 14.34 7.82 -2.95
CA VAL A 51 13.02 7.28 -2.59
C VAL A 51 12.15 7.29 -3.85
N VAL A 52 11.60 6.14 -4.23
CA VAL A 52 10.68 6.03 -5.36
C VAL A 52 9.28 5.73 -4.83
N VAL A 53 8.35 6.66 -5.01
CA VAL A 53 6.94 6.50 -4.62
C VAL A 53 6.13 6.06 -5.83
N GLN A 54 5.59 4.85 -5.80
CA GLN A 54 4.80 4.28 -6.89
C GLN A 54 3.71 3.34 -6.38
N SER A 55 2.46 3.77 -6.43
CA SER A 55 1.31 2.90 -6.15
C SER A 55 1.15 1.85 -7.26
N LEU A 56 0.85 0.62 -6.88
CA LEU A 56 0.64 -0.48 -7.83
C LEU A 56 -0.85 -0.70 -8.14
N TYR A 57 -1.72 0.26 -7.80
CA TYR A 57 -3.17 0.16 -7.99
C TYR A 57 -3.58 0.34 -9.45
N ARG A 58 -4.56 -0.43 -9.89
CA ARG A 58 -5.22 -0.53 -11.20
C ARG A 58 -4.44 -1.21 -12.32
N ASN A 59 -3.16 -0.88 -12.52
CA ASN A 59 -2.34 -1.50 -13.57
C ASN A 59 -1.06 -2.08 -12.95
N PRO A 60 -1.17 -3.12 -12.09
CA PRO A 60 -0.06 -3.58 -11.26
C PRO A 60 1.16 -3.98 -12.07
N ASP A 61 0.99 -4.75 -13.14
CA ASP A 61 2.09 -5.28 -13.95
C ASP A 61 2.90 -4.15 -14.60
N GLU A 62 2.21 -3.14 -15.10
CA GLU A 62 2.84 -1.96 -15.70
C GLU A 62 3.62 -1.15 -14.65
N TYR A 63 3.02 -0.94 -13.48
CA TYR A 63 3.66 -0.14 -12.42
C TYR A 63 4.78 -0.89 -11.70
N ILE A 64 4.70 -2.22 -11.63
CA ILE A 64 5.79 -3.06 -11.13
C ILE A 64 7.00 -2.95 -12.06
N LEU A 65 6.78 -3.11 -13.38
CA LEU A 65 7.87 -2.96 -14.34
C LEU A 65 8.48 -1.56 -14.30
N GLU A 66 7.65 -0.52 -14.20
CA GLU A 66 8.13 0.86 -14.08
C GLU A 66 8.98 1.05 -12.81
N LEU A 67 8.51 0.56 -11.66
CA LEU A 67 9.25 0.64 -10.40
C LEU A 67 10.58 -0.12 -10.47
N MET A 68 10.61 -1.28 -11.13
CA MET A 68 11.85 -2.04 -11.35
C MET A 68 12.83 -1.28 -12.24
N LEU A 69 12.37 -0.71 -13.37
CA LEU A 69 13.21 0.08 -14.27
C LEU A 69 13.78 1.33 -13.57
N LEU A 70 12.96 2.04 -12.78
CA LEU A 70 13.42 3.18 -11.99
C LEU A 70 14.47 2.75 -10.95
N THR A 71 14.23 1.66 -10.24
CA THR A 71 15.17 1.14 -9.24
C THR A 71 16.50 0.72 -9.85
N ASP A 72 16.46 -0.05 -10.93
CA ASP A 72 17.67 -0.50 -11.65
C ASP A 72 18.47 0.69 -12.21
N THR A 73 17.78 1.67 -12.80
CA THR A 73 18.41 2.91 -13.31
C THR A 73 19.04 3.72 -12.18
N LEU A 74 18.39 3.86 -11.02
CA LEU A 74 18.96 4.54 -9.85
C LEU A 74 20.23 3.85 -9.37
N ARG A 75 20.24 2.52 -9.31
CA ARG A 75 21.43 1.73 -8.95
C ARG A 75 22.56 1.96 -9.95
N ASP A 76 22.28 1.91 -11.25
CA ASP A 76 23.27 2.12 -12.32
C ASP A 76 23.85 3.54 -12.28
N LEU A 77 23.04 4.55 -11.99
CA LEU A 77 23.46 5.94 -11.82
C LEU A 77 24.20 6.21 -10.48
N GLY A 78 24.34 5.20 -9.62
CA GLY A 78 25.14 5.27 -8.41
C GLY A 78 24.42 5.90 -7.21
N ALA A 79 23.11 5.76 -7.07
CA ALA A 79 22.41 6.07 -5.84
C ALA A 79 22.97 5.24 -4.67
N ARG A 80 23.12 5.86 -3.50
CA ARG A 80 23.68 5.21 -2.29
C ARG A 80 22.73 4.17 -1.70
N SER A 81 21.45 4.51 -1.64
CA SER A 81 20.38 3.63 -1.21
C SER A 81 19.12 3.89 -2.02
N ILE A 82 18.26 2.89 -2.13
CA ILE A 82 17.01 3.00 -2.89
C ILE A 82 15.87 2.43 -2.04
N THR A 83 14.96 3.32 -1.63
CA THR A 83 13.75 2.96 -0.91
C THR A 83 12.56 2.95 -1.86
N GLY A 84 11.94 1.79 -2.06
CA GLY A 84 10.65 1.70 -2.73
C GLY A 84 9.51 2.02 -1.78
N VAL A 85 8.58 2.86 -2.18
CA VAL A 85 7.35 3.16 -1.46
C VAL A 85 6.16 2.83 -2.34
N ALA A 86 5.46 1.74 -2.02
CA ALA A 86 4.22 1.38 -2.69
C ALA A 86 3.03 1.59 -1.74
N PRO A 87 2.34 2.75 -1.81
CA PRO A 87 1.16 2.99 -0.97
C PRO A 87 0.11 1.89 -1.09
N TYR A 88 -0.06 1.33 -2.28
CA TYR A 88 -0.80 0.10 -2.50
C TYR A 88 0.15 -0.96 -3.05
N LEU A 89 0.32 -2.07 -2.31
CA LEU A 89 1.13 -3.22 -2.72
C LEU A 89 0.25 -4.26 -3.41
N ALA A 90 0.39 -4.40 -4.71
CA ALA A 90 -0.27 -5.44 -5.47
C ALA A 90 0.29 -6.83 -5.15
N TYR A 91 -0.48 -7.89 -5.46
CA TYR A 91 -0.11 -9.30 -5.27
C TYR A 91 0.09 -9.75 -3.81
N ALA A 92 -0.22 -8.92 -2.82
CA ALA A 92 -0.12 -9.27 -1.40
C ALA A 92 -1.06 -10.43 -1.01
N ARG A 93 -2.23 -10.54 -1.65
CA ARG A 93 -3.23 -11.59 -1.41
C ARG A 93 -2.76 -13.01 -1.75
N GLN A 94 -1.76 -13.14 -2.63
CA GLN A 94 -1.20 -14.44 -3.02
C GLN A 94 0.11 -14.70 -2.25
N ASP A 95 -0.03 -14.92 -0.97
CA ASP A 95 1.03 -15.15 0.01
C ASP A 95 1.37 -16.64 0.22
N ALA A 96 0.51 -17.53 -0.28
CA ALA A 96 0.67 -18.98 -0.19
C ALA A 96 0.23 -19.68 -1.49
N ARG A 97 0.55 -20.98 -1.62
CA ARG A 97 -0.02 -21.85 -2.64
C ARG A 97 -1.30 -22.49 -2.12
N PHE A 98 -2.41 -22.20 -2.75
CA PHE A 98 -3.71 -22.82 -2.46
C PHE A 98 -3.88 -24.12 -3.25
N LYS A 99 -3.22 -24.21 -4.41
CA LYS A 99 -3.19 -25.40 -5.27
C LYS A 99 -1.74 -25.68 -5.71
N PRO A 100 -1.40 -26.96 -5.96
CA PRO A 100 -0.09 -27.29 -6.52
C PRO A 100 0.20 -26.53 -7.81
N GLY A 101 1.42 -25.98 -7.93
CA GLY A 101 1.86 -25.26 -9.12
C GLY A 101 1.54 -23.76 -9.14
N GLU A 102 0.72 -23.23 -8.25
CA GLU A 102 0.47 -21.77 -8.15
C GLU A 102 1.74 -21.01 -7.76
N ALA A 103 1.86 -19.78 -8.26
CA ALA A 103 2.89 -18.86 -7.82
C ALA A 103 2.60 -18.36 -6.39
N ILE A 104 3.63 -18.07 -5.62
CA ILE A 104 3.54 -17.20 -4.43
C ILE A 104 3.96 -15.82 -4.87
N SER A 105 3.00 -15.06 -5.41
CA SER A 105 3.26 -13.83 -6.14
C SER A 105 3.88 -12.74 -5.26
N SER A 106 3.46 -12.64 -4.00
CA SER A 106 4.04 -11.69 -3.03
C SER A 106 5.55 -11.91 -2.86
N SER A 107 5.97 -13.16 -2.64
CA SER A 107 7.40 -13.50 -2.49
C SER A 107 8.18 -13.34 -3.80
N SER A 108 7.55 -13.57 -4.94
CA SER A 108 8.20 -13.35 -6.24
C SER A 108 8.43 -11.87 -6.48
N LEU A 109 7.43 -11.03 -6.18
CA LEU A 109 7.52 -9.59 -6.32
C LEU A 109 8.62 -9.00 -5.43
N ALA A 110 8.71 -9.42 -4.17
CA ALA A 110 9.78 -9.00 -3.27
C ALA A 110 11.17 -9.31 -3.86
N ARG A 111 11.38 -10.55 -4.35
CA ARG A 111 12.65 -10.92 -5.01
C ARG A 111 12.94 -10.09 -6.26
N PHE A 112 11.93 -9.72 -7.03
CA PHE A 112 12.14 -8.88 -8.21
C PHE A 112 12.59 -7.48 -7.84
N PHE A 113 11.99 -6.87 -6.82
CA PHE A 113 12.39 -5.56 -6.33
C PHE A 113 13.81 -5.57 -5.75
N GLU A 114 14.13 -6.59 -4.95
CA GLU A 114 15.49 -6.78 -4.40
C GLU A 114 16.53 -6.98 -5.52
N ALA A 115 16.23 -7.78 -6.53
CA ALA A 115 17.11 -8.01 -7.68
C ALA A 115 17.33 -6.74 -8.52
N ALA A 116 16.31 -5.88 -8.64
CA ALA A 116 16.44 -4.57 -9.29
C ALA A 116 17.37 -3.62 -8.51
N GLY A 117 17.65 -3.88 -7.23
CA GLY A 117 18.59 -3.09 -6.42
C GLY A 117 17.93 -2.26 -5.31
N MET A 118 16.68 -2.53 -4.99
CA MET A 118 16.00 -1.91 -3.86
C MET A 118 16.67 -2.31 -2.54
N THR A 119 16.92 -1.34 -1.66
CA THR A 119 17.61 -1.54 -0.38
C THR A 119 16.67 -1.47 0.82
N SER A 120 15.49 -0.89 0.67
CA SER A 120 14.40 -0.91 1.67
C SER A 120 13.05 -0.70 1.01
N PHE A 121 11.98 -1.09 1.70
CA PHE A 121 10.63 -1.03 1.15
C PHE A 121 9.62 -0.54 2.19
N LEU A 122 8.68 0.32 1.75
CA LEU A 122 7.56 0.79 2.55
C LEU A 122 6.24 0.56 1.81
N THR A 123 5.22 0.17 2.54
CA THR A 123 3.85 0.06 2.03
C THR A 123 2.86 0.56 3.08
N VAL A 124 1.60 0.73 2.72
CA VAL A 124 0.56 1.25 3.63
C VAL A 124 -0.63 0.30 3.63
N ASP A 125 -1.08 -0.07 4.83
CA ASP A 125 -2.25 -0.92 5.07
C ASP A 125 -2.35 -2.10 4.10
N THR A 126 -1.21 -2.79 3.92
CA THR A 126 -1.15 -3.92 2.99
C THR A 126 -1.95 -5.09 3.54
N HIS A 127 -2.76 -5.67 2.68
CA HIS A 127 -3.56 -6.84 2.95
C HIS A 127 -2.68 -8.08 3.24
N LEU A 128 -2.47 -8.36 4.52
CA LEU A 128 -1.63 -9.45 5.02
C LEU A 128 -2.51 -10.48 5.74
N HIS A 129 -3.02 -11.49 5.01
CA HIS A 129 -3.89 -12.52 5.61
C HIS A 129 -3.19 -13.46 6.60
N ARG A 130 -1.99 -13.92 6.24
CA ARG A 130 -1.26 -14.97 6.98
C ARG A 130 0.09 -14.50 7.44
N LEU A 131 0.51 -13.34 7.02
CA LEU A 131 1.78 -12.75 7.37
C LEU A 131 1.56 -11.70 8.45
N GLU A 132 2.23 -11.85 9.56
CA GLU A 132 2.17 -10.87 10.65
C GLU A 132 2.75 -9.51 10.24
N ASP A 133 3.69 -9.52 9.30
CA ASP A 133 4.41 -8.33 8.87
C ASP A 133 5.00 -8.50 7.46
N VAL A 134 5.03 -7.43 6.68
CA VAL A 134 5.62 -7.39 5.34
C VAL A 134 7.12 -7.75 5.34
N SER A 135 7.82 -7.53 6.45
CA SER A 135 9.23 -7.92 6.62
C SER A 135 9.46 -9.43 6.49
N LYS A 136 8.42 -10.26 6.63
CA LYS A 136 8.52 -11.71 6.40
C LYS A 136 8.60 -12.08 4.91
N VAL A 137 8.22 -11.17 4.03
CA VAL A 137 8.24 -11.37 2.56
C VAL A 137 9.56 -10.91 1.96
N PHE A 138 10.09 -9.79 2.45
CA PHE A 138 11.32 -9.17 1.95
C PHE A 138 12.55 -9.63 2.75
N LYS A 139 13.71 -9.70 2.11
CA LYS A 139 15.02 -9.89 2.76
C LYS A 139 15.65 -8.56 3.16
N ILE A 140 15.28 -7.47 2.48
CA ILE A 140 15.65 -6.10 2.83
C ILE A 140 14.73 -5.56 3.93
N PRO A 141 15.12 -4.51 4.67
CA PRO A 141 14.21 -3.83 5.58
C PRO A 141 12.92 -3.42 4.90
N ALA A 142 11.79 -3.88 5.41
CA ALA A 142 10.48 -3.56 4.88
C ALA A 142 9.51 -3.22 6.03
N ARG A 143 8.61 -2.25 5.82
CA ARG A 143 7.62 -1.82 6.80
C ARG A 143 6.27 -1.62 6.16
N ASN A 144 5.23 -2.06 6.86
CA ASN A 144 3.84 -1.72 6.57
C ASN A 144 3.42 -0.60 7.55
N LEU A 145 3.09 0.56 7.00
CA LEU A 145 2.58 1.69 7.76
C LEU A 145 1.05 1.63 7.76
N SER A 146 0.40 2.30 8.71
CA SER A 146 -1.06 2.44 8.68
C SER A 146 -1.47 3.89 8.50
N ALA A 147 -2.41 4.14 7.58
CA ALA A 147 -3.10 5.40 7.40
C ALA A 147 -4.36 5.51 8.29
N MET A 148 -4.81 4.42 8.90
CA MET A 148 -6.06 4.37 9.67
C MET A 148 -6.12 5.39 10.81
N PRO A 149 -5.05 5.62 11.62
CA PRO A 149 -5.09 6.67 12.63
C PRO A 149 -5.28 8.07 12.03
N LEU A 150 -4.67 8.34 10.86
CA LEU A 150 -4.84 9.62 10.17
C LEU A 150 -6.25 9.79 9.61
N LEU A 151 -6.83 8.72 9.06
CA LEU A 151 -8.20 8.72 8.56
C LEU A 151 -9.21 8.89 9.70
N GLY A 152 -8.99 8.23 10.84
CA GLY A 152 -9.80 8.41 12.04
C GLY A 152 -9.77 9.85 12.55
N LYS A 153 -8.59 10.46 12.67
CA LYS A 153 -8.45 11.89 13.04
C LYS A 153 -9.12 12.81 12.04
N TYR A 154 -8.93 12.56 10.75
CA TYR A 154 -9.61 13.35 9.72
C TYR A 154 -11.13 13.26 9.84
N ALA A 155 -11.66 12.06 10.08
CA ALA A 155 -13.10 11.86 10.29
C ALA A 155 -13.61 12.62 11.53
N LEU A 156 -12.89 12.55 12.63
CA LEU A 156 -13.21 13.28 13.87
C LEU A 156 -13.25 14.80 13.65
N GLU A 157 -12.28 15.34 12.96
CA GLU A 157 -12.12 16.79 12.77
C GLU A 157 -13.05 17.36 11.68
N ASN A 158 -13.37 16.59 10.66
CA ASN A 158 -14.03 17.09 9.45
C ASN A 158 -15.45 16.56 9.23
N LEU A 159 -15.82 15.43 9.85
CA LEU A 159 -17.14 14.84 9.72
C LEU A 159 -17.96 15.10 11.00
N ARG A 160 -19.19 15.55 10.85
CA ARG A 160 -20.10 15.76 11.97
C ARG A 160 -20.84 14.47 12.34
N LEU A 161 -20.08 13.46 12.80
CA LEU A 161 -20.62 12.14 13.11
C LEU A 161 -21.44 12.18 14.40
N LYS A 162 -22.60 11.50 14.37
CA LYS A 162 -23.50 11.34 15.53
C LYS A 162 -23.40 9.91 16.04
N ASN A 163 -22.88 9.76 17.26
CA ASN A 163 -22.73 8.47 17.93
C ASN A 163 -22.15 7.40 16.97
N PRO A 164 -20.94 7.61 16.43
CA PRO A 164 -20.41 6.77 15.36
C PRO A 164 -20.19 5.33 15.80
N VAL A 165 -20.22 4.41 14.84
CA VAL A 165 -19.75 3.04 14.96
C VAL A 165 -18.87 2.73 13.76
N VAL A 166 -17.72 2.11 13.97
CA VAL A 166 -16.82 1.71 12.90
C VAL A 166 -17.06 0.26 12.54
N ILE A 167 -17.15 -0.02 11.24
CA ILE A 167 -17.51 -1.33 10.72
C ILE A 167 -16.44 -1.79 9.72
N GLY A 168 -15.83 -2.95 10.00
CA GLY A 168 -15.03 -3.65 9.00
C GLY A 168 -15.92 -4.55 8.13
N PRO A 169 -15.71 -4.60 6.80
CA PRO A 169 -16.55 -5.38 5.88
C PRO A 169 -16.40 -6.90 6.04
N ASP A 170 -15.38 -7.36 6.74
CA ASP A 170 -15.17 -8.76 7.13
C ASP A 170 -14.20 -8.85 8.33
N GLU A 171 -13.91 -10.09 8.77
CA GLU A 171 -13.07 -10.35 9.95
C GLU A 171 -11.62 -9.88 9.77
N GLU A 172 -11.15 -9.80 8.54
CA GLU A 172 -9.78 -9.36 8.23
C GLU A 172 -9.61 -7.84 8.41
N ALA A 173 -10.71 -7.09 8.29
CA ALA A 173 -10.73 -5.64 8.47
C ALA A 173 -10.76 -5.21 9.96
N GLU A 174 -10.82 -6.15 10.91
CA GLU A 174 -10.90 -5.85 12.34
C GLU A 174 -9.79 -4.90 12.83
N PRO A 175 -8.49 -5.08 12.51
CA PRO A 175 -7.43 -4.19 12.96
C PRO A 175 -7.59 -2.75 12.45
N TRP A 176 -8.08 -2.57 11.24
CA TRP A 176 -8.33 -1.26 10.65
C TRP A 176 -9.54 -0.58 11.29
N ALA A 177 -10.63 -1.34 11.46
CA ALA A 177 -11.83 -0.84 12.15
C ALA A 177 -11.52 -0.42 13.60
N ALA A 178 -10.77 -1.24 14.34
CA ALA A 178 -10.33 -0.93 15.69
C ALA A 178 -9.46 0.33 15.75
N SER A 179 -8.54 0.48 14.79
CA SER A 179 -7.65 1.65 14.70
C SER A 179 -8.40 2.96 14.47
N VAL A 180 -9.37 2.97 13.54
CA VAL A 180 -10.22 4.14 13.26
C VAL A 180 -11.13 4.44 14.44
N ALA A 181 -11.75 3.40 15.05
CA ALA A 181 -12.64 3.53 16.18
C ALA A 181 -11.95 4.15 17.40
N LYS A 182 -10.69 3.80 17.64
CA LYS A 182 -9.88 4.40 18.70
C LYS A 182 -9.73 5.92 18.55
N GLU A 183 -9.54 6.41 17.34
CA GLU A 183 -9.42 7.86 17.10
C GLU A 183 -10.76 8.59 17.21
N LEU A 184 -11.88 7.88 16.95
CA LEU A 184 -13.23 8.41 17.04
C LEU A 184 -13.85 8.27 18.44
N ASP A 185 -13.19 7.61 19.38
CA ASP A 185 -13.75 7.19 20.67
C ASP A 185 -15.09 6.44 20.49
N ALA A 186 -15.11 5.49 19.54
CA ALA A 186 -16.29 4.80 19.08
C ALA A 186 -16.17 3.28 19.27
N GLU A 187 -17.32 2.60 19.28
CA GLU A 187 -17.37 1.14 19.18
C GLU A 187 -17.03 0.69 17.76
N HIS A 188 -16.49 -0.51 17.63
CA HIS A 188 -16.29 -1.14 16.31
C HIS A 188 -16.84 -2.57 16.28
N THR A 189 -17.10 -3.03 15.07
CA THR A 189 -17.50 -4.40 14.75
C THR A 189 -17.01 -4.78 13.36
N VAL A 190 -17.10 -6.06 13.03
CA VAL A 190 -16.85 -6.58 11.69
C VAL A 190 -18.04 -7.43 11.26
N PHE A 191 -18.22 -7.56 9.94
CA PHE A 191 -19.21 -8.49 9.42
C PHE A 191 -18.64 -9.91 9.38
N HIS A 192 -19.37 -10.85 9.96
CA HIS A 192 -19.02 -12.26 9.92
C HIS A 192 -19.73 -12.94 8.74
N LYS A 193 -18.95 -13.50 7.81
CA LYS A 193 -19.47 -14.25 6.67
C LYS A 193 -19.72 -15.70 7.06
N LYS A 194 -20.96 -16.09 7.31
CA LYS A 194 -21.35 -17.48 7.54
C LYS A 194 -21.75 -18.14 6.22
N ARG A 195 -20.91 -19.05 5.74
CA ARG A 195 -21.27 -19.85 4.57
C ARG A 195 -22.34 -20.88 4.94
N VAL A 196 -23.55 -20.74 4.42
CA VAL A 196 -24.67 -21.64 4.66
C VAL A 196 -24.72 -22.76 3.61
N THR A 197 -24.35 -22.45 2.34
CA THR A 197 -24.18 -23.41 1.25
C THR A 197 -23.06 -22.95 0.32
N SER A 198 -22.72 -23.76 -0.70
CA SER A 198 -21.73 -23.39 -1.71
C SER A 198 -22.08 -22.10 -2.49
N SER A 199 -23.36 -21.69 -2.48
CA SER A 199 -23.87 -20.52 -3.22
C SER A 199 -24.56 -19.48 -2.32
N LYS A 200 -24.75 -19.75 -1.03
CA LYS A 200 -25.43 -18.84 -0.08
C LYS A 200 -24.50 -18.46 1.06
N VAL A 201 -24.26 -17.17 1.20
CA VAL A 201 -23.54 -16.56 2.31
C VAL A 201 -24.54 -15.72 3.11
N GLU A 202 -24.60 -15.91 4.40
CA GLU A 202 -25.30 -15.02 5.33
C GLU A 202 -24.27 -14.13 6.01
N ILE A 203 -24.60 -12.86 6.11
CA ILE A 203 -23.77 -11.86 6.78
C ILE A 203 -24.38 -11.66 8.17
N ASP A 204 -23.61 -11.98 9.20
CA ASP A 204 -23.94 -11.63 10.57
C ASP A 204 -23.25 -10.29 10.89
N THR A 205 -24.06 -9.29 11.23
CA THR A 205 -23.59 -7.95 11.57
C THR A 205 -23.17 -7.80 13.04
N GLY A 206 -23.17 -8.90 13.78
CA GLY A 206 -22.94 -8.85 15.22
C GLY A 206 -24.13 -8.22 15.99
N HIS A 207 -23.91 -7.94 17.27
CA HIS A 207 -24.95 -7.42 18.15
C HIS A 207 -24.95 -5.89 18.33
N ILE A 208 -24.28 -5.15 17.44
CA ILE A 208 -24.25 -3.67 17.54
C ILE A 208 -25.55 -3.08 16.98
N GLU A 209 -26.24 -2.30 17.81
CA GLU A 209 -27.40 -1.55 17.37
C GLU A 209 -26.95 -0.35 16.53
N LEU A 210 -27.40 -0.30 15.27
CA LEU A 210 -27.04 0.76 14.30
C LEU A 210 -28.06 1.88 14.22
N LYS A 211 -29.25 1.69 14.83
CA LYS A 211 -30.35 2.66 14.72
C LYS A 211 -29.97 4.01 15.33
N GLY A 212 -30.02 5.05 14.52
CA GLY A 212 -29.69 6.42 14.94
C GLY A 212 -28.21 6.72 15.14
N ARG A 213 -27.34 5.87 14.60
CA ARG A 213 -25.87 6.01 14.61
C ARG A 213 -25.35 6.21 13.20
N ASP A 214 -24.25 6.93 13.09
CA ASP A 214 -23.51 7.03 11.83
C ASP A 214 -22.52 5.86 11.72
N ALA A 215 -22.56 5.16 10.59
CA ALA A 215 -21.67 4.05 10.33
C ALA A 215 -20.45 4.51 9.51
N VAL A 216 -19.26 4.22 10.00
CA VAL A 216 -17.99 4.47 9.33
C VAL A 216 -17.40 3.13 8.91
N PHE A 217 -17.24 2.89 7.61
CA PHE A 217 -16.59 1.68 7.12
C PHE A 217 -15.08 1.92 7.01
N ALA A 218 -14.30 0.97 7.55
CA ALA A 218 -12.84 0.97 7.49
C ALA A 218 -12.32 -0.35 6.93
N ASP A 219 -11.46 -0.26 5.91
CA ASP A 219 -10.85 -1.38 5.20
C ASP A 219 -9.51 -0.95 4.59
N ASP A 220 -8.66 -1.92 4.10
CA ASP A 220 -7.36 -1.70 3.44
C ASP A 220 -7.42 -1.07 2.04
#